data_4867915fc15166b2fc79302d94f23d0b
#
_entry.id   4867915fc15166b2fc79302d94f23d0b
#
_cell.length_a   1.000
_cell.length_b   1.000
_cell.length_c   1.000
_cell.angle_alpha   90.00
_cell.angle_beta   90.00
_cell.angle_gamma   90.00
#
_symmetry.space_group_name_H-M   'P 1'
#
loop_
_entity.id
_entity.type
_entity.pdbx_description
1 polymer ?
#
loop_
_entity_poly.entity_id
_entity_poly.type
_entity_poly.pdbx_seq_one_letter_code
_entity_poly.pdbx_strand_id
1 'polypeptide(L)'
;GTIGGGQLEYLVINHSRKMLIENIKKDILKIPLGPEIGQCCGGNVEVSLVIMSKKTKSLTLNSFNENYKTLPHVYVMGSGHVGRALALQLQHLPVKCILIDSRPHELAKCDADVEKRLSAIPEIDIKSSPAGSAYIILSHDHALDFILTAAALERNDANYVGMIGSKTKKTKFKRWYQSNYDNTSIEDLTCPIGSERNHDKRPSVIASFVTAEVIDLLTSNINSSKKYD
;
A
#
# COMPACT_ATOMS: atom_id res chain seq x y z
N GLY A 1 -6.31 14.42 6.73
CA GLY A 1 -7.51 13.68 6.38
C GLY A 1 -8.70 14.58 6.16
N THR A 2 -9.80 14.03 5.70
CA THR A 2 -11.08 14.71 5.46
C THR A 2 -12.20 13.81 5.99
N ILE A 3 -13.34 14.43 6.35
CA ILE A 3 -14.58 13.72 6.72
C ILE A 3 -15.65 13.84 5.62
N GLY A 4 -15.26 14.26 4.41
CA GLY A 4 -16.14 14.45 3.26
C GLY A 4 -16.06 15.84 2.63
N GLY A 5 -15.34 16.78 3.22
CA GLY A 5 -15.12 18.13 2.69
C GLY A 5 -16.36 19.05 2.72
N GLY A 6 -16.20 20.23 2.12
CA GLY A 6 -17.29 21.17 1.90
C GLY A 6 -18.02 21.62 3.16
N GLN A 7 -19.34 21.80 3.03
CA GLN A 7 -20.20 22.31 4.09
C GLN A 7 -20.23 21.39 5.34
N LEU A 8 -20.09 20.07 5.15
CA LEU A 8 -20.03 19.13 6.26
C LEU A 8 -18.85 19.45 7.20
N GLU A 9 -17.64 19.62 6.66
CA GLU A 9 -16.46 19.96 7.48
C GLU A 9 -16.62 21.32 8.15
N TYR A 10 -17.20 22.30 7.46
CA TYR A 10 -17.44 23.62 8.01
C TYR A 10 -18.37 23.58 9.24
N LEU A 11 -19.47 22.82 9.15
CA LEU A 11 -20.39 22.62 10.27
C LEU A 11 -19.69 21.96 11.46
N VAL A 12 -18.90 20.90 11.20
CA VAL A 12 -18.16 20.18 12.25
C VAL A 12 -17.10 21.05 12.90
N ILE A 13 -16.35 21.85 12.12
CA ILE A 13 -15.36 22.79 12.65
C ILE A 13 -16.01 23.85 13.54
N ASN A 14 -17.11 24.43 13.11
CA ASN A 14 -17.81 25.45 13.89
C ASN A 14 -18.37 24.89 15.20
N HIS A 15 -18.95 23.69 15.14
CA HIS A 15 -19.43 23.01 16.35
C HIS A 15 -18.28 22.67 17.30
N SER A 16 -17.14 22.20 16.78
CA SER A 16 -15.95 21.91 17.57
C SER A 16 -15.43 23.17 18.28
N ARG A 17 -15.44 24.33 17.62
CA ARG A 17 -15.06 25.62 18.22
C ARG A 17 -16.00 25.98 19.37
N LYS A 18 -17.31 25.81 19.18
CA LYS A 18 -18.32 26.02 20.23
C LYS A 18 -18.08 25.11 21.43
N MET A 19 -17.85 23.82 21.20
CA MET A 19 -17.51 22.85 22.26
C MET A 19 -16.29 23.28 23.09
N LEU A 20 -15.24 23.84 22.43
CA LEU A 20 -14.06 24.32 23.13
C LEU A 20 -14.38 25.52 24.03
N ILE A 21 -15.21 26.46 23.57
CA ILE A 21 -15.64 27.64 24.33
C ILE A 21 -16.50 27.22 25.54
N GLU A 22 -17.44 26.30 25.32
CA GLU A 22 -18.38 25.81 26.33
C GLU A 22 -17.80 24.69 27.21
N ASN A 23 -16.56 24.27 26.95
CA ASN A 23 -15.87 23.19 27.66
C ASN A 23 -16.61 21.84 27.62
N ILE A 24 -17.34 21.56 26.52
CA ILE A 24 -18.02 20.31 26.27
C ILE A 24 -17.00 19.27 25.85
N LYS A 25 -16.79 18.23 26.66
CA LYS A 25 -15.71 17.24 26.45
C LYS A 25 -15.98 16.25 25.33
N LYS A 26 -17.25 15.94 25.07
CA LYS A 26 -17.68 14.98 24.02
C LYS A 26 -19.05 15.35 23.52
N ASP A 27 -19.27 15.27 22.21
CA ASP A 27 -20.57 15.44 21.58
C ASP A 27 -20.67 14.59 20.31
N ILE A 28 -21.89 14.36 19.83
CA ILE A 28 -22.19 13.62 18.60
C ILE A 28 -23.11 14.48 17.74
N LEU A 29 -22.61 14.88 16.58
CA LEU A 29 -23.38 15.59 15.56
C LEU A 29 -24.01 14.61 14.59
N LYS A 30 -25.33 14.72 14.39
CA LYS A 30 -26.05 14.01 13.33
C LYS A 30 -26.37 15.02 12.22
N ILE A 31 -25.80 14.83 11.06
CA ILE A 31 -25.90 15.76 9.93
C ILE A 31 -26.53 15.03 8.74
N PRO A 32 -27.71 15.47 8.27
CA PRO A 32 -28.30 14.94 7.05
C PRO A 32 -27.47 15.39 5.83
N LEU A 33 -27.20 14.45 4.91
CA LEU A 33 -26.47 14.72 3.65
C LEU A 33 -27.47 15.09 2.55
N GLY A 34 -28.19 16.21 2.74
CA GLY A 34 -29.21 16.69 1.83
C GLY A 34 -28.82 17.95 1.05
N PRO A 35 -29.74 18.44 0.20
CA PRO A 35 -29.52 19.69 -0.56
C PRO A 35 -29.24 20.92 0.34
N GLU A 36 -29.68 20.89 1.59
CA GLU A 36 -29.50 21.94 2.59
C GLU A 36 -28.02 22.23 2.89
N ILE A 37 -27.15 21.19 2.76
CA ILE A 37 -25.70 21.32 2.90
C ILE A 37 -24.99 21.17 1.55
N GLY A 38 -25.72 21.36 0.44
CA GLY A 38 -25.14 21.28 -0.91
C GLY A 38 -24.68 19.87 -1.32
N GLN A 39 -25.25 18.84 -0.71
CA GLN A 39 -24.94 17.45 -1.04
C GLN A 39 -26.17 16.74 -1.63
N CYS A 40 -25.95 15.89 -2.63
CA CYS A 40 -26.98 15.10 -3.31
C CYS A 40 -26.94 13.61 -2.95
N CYS A 41 -26.03 13.20 -2.05
CA CYS A 41 -25.77 11.79 -1.75
C CYS A 41 -26.88 11.13 -0.90
N GLY A 42 -27.70 11.93 -0.19
CA GLY A 42 -28.71 11.41 0.75
C GLY A 42 -28.12 10.70 1.97
N GLY A 43 -28.96 10.35 2.93
CA GLY A 43 -28.54 9.70 4.17
C GLY A 43 -28.14 10.65 5.29
N ASN A 44 -27.61 10.09 6.39
CA ASN A 44 -27.16 10.83 7.56
C ASN A 44 -25.74 10.42 7.94
N VAL A 45 -24.95 11.37 8.41
CA VAL A 45 -23.62 11.13 8.97
C VAL A 45 -23.63 11.45 10.46
N GLU A 46 -23.11 10.56 11.27
CA GLU A 46 -22.82 10.81 12.68
C GLU A 46 -21.34 11.12 12.87
N VAL A 47 -21.05 12.31 13.40
CA VAL A 47 -19.67 12.74 13.68
C VAL A 47 -19.48 12.83 15.19
N SER A 48 -18.63 11.95 15.73
CA SER A 48 -18.26 11.98 17.14
C SER A 48 -17.09 12.96 17.35
N LEU A 49 -17.28 13.92 18.24
CA LEU A 49 -16.30 14.96 18.59
C LEU A 49 -15.83 14.76 20.03
N VAL A 50 -14.53 14.79 20.25
CA VAL A 50 -13.94 14.62 21.59
C VAL A 50 -12.80 15.62 21.77
N ILE A 51 -12.79 16.34 22.92
CA ILE A 51 -11.65 17.21 23.26
C ILE A 51 -10.39 16.36 23.44
N MET A 52 -9.31 16.75 22.76
CA MET A 52 -8.03 16.06 22.80
C MET A 52 -7.31 16.34 24.14
N SER A 53 -7.49 15.46 25.11
CA SER A 53 -6.69 15.40 26.35
C SER A 53 -5.40 14.62 26.12
N LYS A 54 -4.44 14.70 27.07
CA LYS A 54 -3.23 13.85 27.04
C LYS A 54 -3.59 12.35 26.94
N LYS A 55 -4.59 11.91 27.70
CA LYS A 55 -5.08 10.52 27.68
C LYS A 55 -5.69 10.15 26.33
N THR A 56 -6.58 10.99 25.80
CA THR A 56 -7.23 10.74 24.51
C THR A 56 -6.19 10.71 23.38
N LYS A 57 -5.22 11.63 23.38
CA LYS A 57 -4.12 11.63 22.42
C LYS A 57 -3.33 10.32 22.46
N SER A 58 -2.95 9.85 23.65
CA SER A 58 -2.22 8.58 23.80
C SER A 58 -3.02 7.40 23.28
N LEU A 59 -4.32 7.31 23.61
CA LEU A 59 -5.20 6.24 23.10
C LEU A 59 -5.34 6.29 21.57
N THR A 60 -5.53 7.48 20.99
CA THR A 60 -5.65 7.65 19.53
C THR A 60 -4.35 7.24 18.83
N LEU A 61 -3.18 7.66 19.35
CA LEU A 61 -1.90 7.28 18.79
C LEU A 61 -1.64 5.77 18.89
N ASN A 62 -2.00 5.15 20.02
CA ASN A 62 -1.89 3.70 20.17
C ASN A 62 -2.78 2.95 19.17
N SER A 63 -4.05 3.38 19.03
CA SER A 63 -4.96 2.81 18.04
C SER A 63 -4.45 2.97 16.61
N PHE A 64 -3.89 4.14 16.28
CA PHE A 64 -3.27 4.38 14.98
C PHE A 64 -2.06 3.45 14.74
N ASN A 65 -1.19 3.29 15.76
CA ASN A 65 -0.03 2.41 15.66
C ASN A 65 -0.43 0.94 15.50
N GLU A 66 -1.47 0.48 16.21
CA GLU A 66 -1.98 -0.89 16.04
C GLU A 66 -2.57 -1.09 14.63
N ASN A 67 -3.36 -0.16 14.14
CA ASN A 67 -3.87 -0.19 12.78
C ASN A 67 -2.73 -0.18 11.74
N TYR A 68 -1.65 0.58 11.99
CA TYR A 68 -0.49 0.60 11.09
C TYR A 68 0.22 -0.75 11.02
N LYS A 69 0.27 -1.51 12.13
CA LYS A 69 0.86 -2.87 12.14
C LYS A 69 0.07 -3.88 11.30
N THR A 70 -1.24 -3.66 11.14
CA THR A 70 -2.13 -4.56 10.38
C THR A 70 -2.23 -4.21 8.90
N LEU A 71 -1.57 -3.14 8.45
CA LEU A 71 -1.57 -2.77 7.03
C LEU A 71 -0.94 -3.87 6.17
N PRO A 72 -1.48 -4.11 4.97
CA PRO A 72 -0.84 -5.02 4.01
C PRO A 72 0.60 -4.59 3.72
N HIS A 73 1.51 -5.54 3.68
CA HIS A 73 2.91 -5.27 3.39
C HIS A 73 3.19 -5.34 1.89
N VAL A 74 3.91 -4.34 1.38
CA VAL A 74 4.37 -4.27 -0.01
C VAL A 74 5.89 -4.20 -0.03
N TYR A 75 6.53 -5.26 -0.48
CA TYR A 75 7.98 -5.37 -0.62
C TYR A 75 8.40 -4.94 -2.02
N VAL A 76 9.11 -3.82 -2.12
CA VAL A 76 9.68 -3.31 -3.36
C VAL A 76 11.14 -3.74 -3.42
N MET A 77 11.44 -4.77 -4.23
CA MET A 77 12.73 -5.44 -4.31
C MET A 77 13.59 -4.80 -5.39
N GLY A 78 14.28 -3.71 -5.02
CA GLY A 78 15.16 -2.91 -5.88
C GLY A 78 14.88 -1.41 -5.77
N SER A 79 15.90 -0.63 -5.41
CA SER A 79 15.85 0.84 -5.25
C SER A 79 16.32 1.60 -6.50
N GLY A 80 16.09 1.03 -7.70
CA GLY A 80 16.30 1.71 -8.96
C GLY A 80 15.28 2.85 -9.19
N HIS A 81 15.26 3.42 -10.40
CA HIS A 81 14.35 4.54 -10.71
C HIS A 81 12.87 4.19 -10.51
N VAL A 82 12.44 2.99 -10.93
CA VAL A 82 11.04 2.55 -10.77
C VAL A 82 10.74 2.24 -9.31
N GLY A 83 11.67 1.58 -8.58
CA GLY A 83 11.48 1.26 -7.17
C GLY A 83 11.32 2.49 -6.29
N ARG A 84 12.14 3.52 -6.50
CA ARG A 84 12.00 4.81 -5.80
C ARG A 84 10.69 5.52 -6.14
N ALA A 85 10.28 5.47 -7.42
CA ALA A 85 8.99 6.04 -7.84
C ALA A 85 7.81 5.30 -7.21
N LEU A 86 7.88 3.97 -7.07
CA LEU A 86 6.89 3.17 -6.34
C LEU A 86 6.83 3.55 -4.86
N ALA A 87 7.98 3.63 -4.19
CA ALA A 87 8.05 4.01 -2.79
C ALA A 87 7.42 5.39 -2.53
N LEU A 88 7.68 6.38 -3.40
CA LEU A 88 7.08 7.72 -3.34
C LEU A 88 5.54 7.71 -3.49
N GLN A 89 4.97 6.78 -4.23
CA GLN A 89 3.52 6.68 -4.40
C GLN A 89 2.90 5.88 -3.26
N LEU A 90 3.49 4.74 -2.90
CA LEU A 90 2.99 3.84 -1.87
C LEU A 90 3.01 4.44 -0.46
N GLN A 91 3.91 5.39 -0.16
CA GLN A 91 3.97 6.05 1.15
C GLN A 91 2.67 6.75 1.56
N HIS A 92 1.82 7.12 0.60
CA HIS A 92 0.56 7.82 0.85
C HIS A 92 -0.66 6.89 0.89
N LEU A 93 -0.45 5.59 0.70
CA LEU A 93 -1.51 4.60 0.58
C LEU A 93 -1.60 3.73 1.84
N PRO A 94 -2.74 3.08 2.10
CA PRO A 94 -2.95 2.27 3.30
C PRO A 94 -2.21 0.92 3.23
N VAL A 95 -0.90 0.97 3.04
CA VAL A 95 0.01 -0.19 3.00
C VAL A 95 1.30 0.13 3.74
N LYS A 96 1.99 -0.90 4.20
CA LYS A 96 3.36 -0.78 4.70
C LYS A 96 4.33 -1.09 3.58
N CYS A 97 4.90 -0.05 2.98
CA CYS A 97 5.91 -0.18 1.94
C CYS A 97 7.31 -0.41 2.55
N ILE A 98 7.99 -1.46 2.10
CA ILE A 98 9.36 -1.78 2.45
C ILE A 98 10.20 -1.79 1.17
N LEU A 99 11.10 -0.81 1.04
CA LEU A 99 12.04 -0.71 -0.08
C LEU A 99 13.34 -1.43 0.25
N ILE A 100 13.70 -2.45 -0.52
CA ILE A 100 14.86 -3.30 -0.27
C ILE A 100 15.85 -3.21 -1.44
N ASP A 101 17.12 -3.03 -1.11
CA ASP A 101 18.23 -3.14 -2.08
C ASP A 101 19.51 -3.58 -1.36
N SER A 102 20.42 -4.22 -2.09
CA SER A 102 21.75 -4.58 -1.58
C SER A 102 22.75 -3.44 -1.68
N ARG A 103 22.40 -2.35 -2.36
CA ARG A 103 23.27 -1.20 -2.63
C ARG A 103 22.88 -0.01 -1.78
N PRO A 104 23.67 0.35 -0.75
CA PRO A 104 23.31 1.42 0.18
C PRO A 104 23.16 2.79 -0.51
N HIS A 105 23.96 3.07 -1.54
CA HIS A 105 23.91 4.32 -2.29
C HIS A 105 22.62 4.47 -3.13
N GLU A 106 22.00 3.38 -3.56
CA GLU A 106 20.70 3.44 -4.25
C GLU A 106 19.55 3.68 -3.27
N LEU A 107 19.59 3.05 -2.08
CA LEU A 107 18.62 3.31 -1.02
C LEU A 107 18.67 4.76 -0.52
N ALA A 108 19.88 5.32 -0.42
CA ALA A 108 20.09 6.71 0.02
C ALA A 108 19.47 7.76 -0.93
N LYS A 109 19.28 7.41 -2.21
CA LYS A 109 18.63 8.29 -3.21
C LYS A 109 17.11 8.33 -3.11
N CYS A 110 16.52 7.52 -2.22
CA CYS A 110 15.06 7.48 -2.06
C CYS A 110 14.62 8.49 -0.99
N ASP A 111 13.85 9.49 -1.39
CA ASP A 111 13.30 10.52 -0.50
C ASP A 111 11.95 10.12 0.13
N ALA A 112 11.37 8.97 -0.25
CA ALA A 112 10.12 8.49 0.31
C ALA A 112 10.24 8.18 1.79
N ASP A 113 9.19 8.51 2.56
CA ASP A 113 9.03 8.15 3.97
C ASP A 113 8.46 6.73 4.09
N VAL A 114 9.32 5.76 3.80
CA VAL A 114 9.03 4.32 3.87
C VAL A 114 10.17 3.58 4.57
N GLU A 115 9.89 2.35 5.03
CA GLU A 115 10.97 1.50 5.56
C GLU A 115 11.97 1.20 4.44
N LYS A 116 13.25 1.59 4.64
CA LYS A 116 14.36 1.29 3.74
C LYS A 116 15.24 0.23 4.37
N ARG A 117 15.40 -0.88 3.69
CA ARG A 117 16.14 -2.03 4.22
C ARG A 117 17.31 -2.38 3.33
N LEU A 118 18.52 -2.28 3.86
CA LEU A 118 19.72 -2.79 3.21
C LEU A 118 19.78 -4.31 3.46
N SER A 119 19.73 -5.09 2.39
CA SER A 119 19.76 -6.56 2.48
C SER A 119 20.71 -7.14 1.45
N ALA A 120 21.68 -7.90 1.93
CA ALA A 120 22.62 -8.63 1.07
C ALA A 120 21.98 -9.90 0.50
N ILE A 121 20.96 -10.46 1.17
CA ILE A 121 20.25 -11.68 0.79
C ILE A 121 18.74 -11.41 0.88
N PRO A 122 18.18 -10.70 -0.13
CA PRO A 122 16.78 -10.24 -0.09
C PRO A 122 15.75 -11.38 -0.05
N GLU A 123 16.12 -12.61 -0.39
CA GLU A 123 15.27 -13.80 -0.27
C GLU A 123 14.88 -14.09 1.18
N ILE A 124 15.71 -13.71 2.15
CA ILE A 124 15.40 -13.85 3.58
C ILE A 124 14.26 -12.91 3.95
N ASP A 125 14.25 -11.70 3.40
CA ASP A 125 13.17 -10.72 3.61
C ASP A 125 11.84 -11.25 3.07
N ILE A 126 11.84 -11.89 1.92
CA ILE A 126 10.66 -12.56 1.35
C ILE A 126 10.19 -13.68 2.29
N LYS A 127 11.09 -14.58 2.68
CA LYS A 127 10.76 -15.77 3.51
C LYS A 127 10.21 -15.39 4.89
N SER A 128 10.70 -14.29 5.48
CA SER A 128 10.32 -13.82 6.82
C SER A 128 9.15 -12.83 6.81
N SER A 129 8.64 -12.46 5.66
CA SER A 129 7.53 -11.51 5.53
C SER A 129 6.20 -12.11 6.01
N PRO A 130 5.23 -11.28 6.45
CA PRO A 130 3.90 -11.75 6.79
C PRO A 130 3.18 -12.41 5.61
N ALA A 131 2.28 -13.35 5.91
CA ALA A 131 1.36 -13.91 4.92
C ALA A 131 0.50 -12.80 4.28
N GLY A 132 0.13 -12.96 3.02
CA GLY A 132 -0.64 -11.96 2.28
C GLY A 132 0.18 -10.75 1.82
N SER A 133 1.51 -10.79 1.92
CA SER A 133 2.37 -9.72 1.40
C SER A 133 2.35 -9.65 -0.12
N ALA A 134 2.62 -8.45 -0.65
CA ALA A 134 2.83 -8.22 -2.08
C ALA A 134 4.33 -8.02 -2.37
N TYR A 135 4.80 -8.59 -3.47
CA TYR A 135 6.20 -8.50 -3.90
C TYR A 135 6.31 -7.90 -5.29
N ILE A 136 7.04 -6.79 -5.40
CA ILE A 136 7.33 -6.11 -6.66
C ILE A 136 8.82 -6.25 -6.93
N ILE A 137 9.19 -7.14 -7.84
CA ILE A 137 10.57 -7.51 -8.11
C ILE A 137 11.08 -6.73 -9.31
N LEU A 138 12.09 -5.89 -9.07
CA LEU A 138 12.68 -4.98 -10.05
C LEU A 138 14.13 -4.64 -9.70
N SER A 139 14.91 -5.68 -9.39
CA SER A 139 16.32 -5.53 -9.07
C SER A 139 17.14 -5.11 -10.30
N HIS A 140 18.40 -4.84 -10.09
CA HIS A 140 19.32 -4.48 -11.17
C HIS A 140 19.89 -5.70 -11.91
N ASP A 141 19.64 -6.90 -11.42
CA ASP A 141 20.18 -8.16 -11.94
C ASP A 141 19.06 -9.13 -12.32
N HIS A 142 19.12 -9.66 -13.53
CA HIS A 142 18.09 -10.59 -14.03
C HIS A 142 18.12 -11.94 -13.32
N ALA A 143 19.27 -12.43 -12.87
CA ALA A 143 19.37 -13.68 -12.14
C ALA A 143 18.79 -13.52 -10.74
N LEU A 144 19.06 -12.39 -10.09
CA LEU A 144 18.47 -12.04 -8.80
C LEU A 144 16.93 -11.88 -8.91
N ASP A 145 16.43 -11.25 -9.97
CA ASP A 145 14.98 -11.17 -10.20
C ASP A 145 14.34 -12.56 -10.27
N PHE A 146 15.01 -13.53 -10.90
CA PHE A 146 14.48 -14.90 -10.97
C PHE A 146 14.47 -15.59 -9.61
N ILE A 147 15.53 -15.46 -8.84
CA ILE A 147 15.64 -16.03 -7.50
C ILE A 147 14.58 -15.44 -6.57
N LEU A 148 14.41 -14.11 -6.57
CA LEU A 148 13.42 -13.41 -5.76
C LEU A 148 11.98 -13.77 -6.16
N THR A 149 11.72 -13.86 -7.47
CA THR A 149 10.39 -14.25 -7.97
C THR A 149 10.06 -15.68 -7.55
N ALA A 150 11.01 -16.62 -7.68
CA ALA A 150 10.82 -18.00 -7.22
C ALA A 150 10.56 -18.05 -5.71
N ALA A 151 11.36 -17.35 -4.90
CA ALA A 151 11.18 -17.29 -3.46
C ALA A 151 9.80 -16.75 -3.06
N ALA A 152 9.26 -15.78 -3.80
CA ALA A 152 7.92 -15.24 -3.56
C ALA A 152 6.81 -16.21 -3.98
N LEU A 153 6.95 -16.92 -5.09
CA LEU A 153 5.99 -17.93 -5.56
C LEU A 153 5.95 -19.17 -4.64
N GLU A 154 7.12 -19.65 -4.20
CA GLU A 154 7.23 -20.81 -3.29
C GLU A 154 6.55 -20.59 -1.93
N ARG A 155 6.29 -19.35 -1.54
CA ARG A 155 5.54 -19.05 -0.31
C ARG A 155 4.08 -19.52 -0.38
N ASN A 156 3.46 -19.53 -1.55
CA ASN A 156 2.06 -19.89 -1.77
C ASN A 156 1.04 -19.11 -0.90
N ASP A 157 1.47 -17.99 -0.28
CA ASP A 157 0.66 -17.12 0.58
C ASP A 157 0.74 -15.64 0.19
N ALA A 158 1.37 -15.33 -0.94
CA ALA A 158 1.49 -13.98 -1.47
C ALA A 158 0.17 -13.50 -2.08
N ASN A 159 -0.25 -12.27 -1.77
CA ASN A 159 -1.39 -11.66 -2.45
C ASN A 159 -1.02 -11.13 -3.85
N TYR A 160 0.27 -10.85 -4.08
CA TYR A 160 0.76 -10.38 -5.37
C TYR A 160 2.24 -10.73 -5.55
N VAL A 161 2.59 -11.28 -6.70
CA VAL A 161 3.97 -11.47 -7.13
C VAL A 161 4.13 -10.85 -8.51
N GLY A 162 4.82 -9.71 -8.59
CA GLY A 162 5.05 -8.98 -9.82
C GLY A 162 6.53 -8.85 -10.16
N MET A 163 6.91 -9.12 -11.40
CA MET A 163 8.28 -8.97 -11.88
C MET A 163 8.35 -7.98 -13.04
N ILE A 164 9.26 -6.99 -12.94
CA ILE A 164 9.53 -6.09 -14.05
C ILE A 164 10.18 -6.84 -15.21
N GLY A 165 9.68 -6.62 -16.42
CA GLY A 165 10.28 -7.28 -17.57
C GLY A 165 9.39 -7.23 -18.80
N SER A 166 9.67 -8.15 -19.71
CA SER A 166 8.92 -8.36 -20.96
C SER A 166 8.31 -9.78 -20.98
N LYS A 167 7.42 -10.03 -21.92
CA LYS A 167 6.90 -11.39 -22.20
C LYS A 167 8.04 -12.39 -22.45
N THR A 168 9.11 -11.95 -23.08
CA THR A 168 10.33 -12.77 -23.26
C THR A 168 11.00 -13.11 -21.94
N LYS A 169 11.09 -12.16 -20.99
CA LYS A 169 11.65 -12.42 -19.65
C LYS A 169 10.77 -13.38 -18.88
N LYS A 170 9.44 -13.23 -18.95
CA LYS A 170 8.49 -14.18 -18.34
C LYS A 170 8.70 -15.60 -18.87
N THR A 171 8.85 -15.77 -20.18
CA THR A 171 9.10 -17.09 -20.80
C THR A 171 10.44 -17.70 -20.36
N LYS A 172 11.49 -16.88 -20.27
CA LYS A 172 12.80 -17.35 -19.76
C LYS A 172 12.72 -17.74 -18.29
N PHE A 173 12.02 -16.96 -17.47
CA PHE A 173 11.77 -17.28 -16.07
C PHE A 173 11.02 -18.60 -15.94
N LYS A 174 9.92 -18.79 -16.68
CA LYS A 174 9.15 -20.03 -16.66
C LYS A 174 10.02 -21.27 -16.90
N ARG A 175 10.85 -21.25 -17.94
CA ARG A 175 11.76 -22.37 -18.26
C ARG A 175 12.78 -22.61 -17.16
N TRP A 176 13.37 -21.56 -16.63
CA TRP A 176 14.34 -21.63 -15.54
C TRP A 176 13.67 -22.18 -14.26
N TYR A 177 12.50 -21.69 -13.92
CA TYR A 177 11.74 -22.11 -12.74
C TYR A 177 11.37 -23.60 -12.80
N GLN A 178 10.85 -24.05 -13.93
CA GLN A 178 10.53 -25.46 -14.18
C GLN A 178 11.76 -26.40 -14.13
N SER A 179 12.95 -25.91 -14.38
CA SER A 179 14.18 -26.70 -14.32
C SER A 179 14.81 -26.75 -12.92
N ASN A 180 14.39 -25.90 -11.99
CA ASN A 180 15.05 -25.75 -10.69
C ASN A 180 14.08 -25.97 -9.49
N TYR A 181 12.78 -26.04 -9.73
CA TYR A 181 11.76 -26.18 -8.70
C TYR A 181 10.73 -27.23 -9.08
N ASP A 182 10.16 -27.91 -8.08
CA ASP A 182 9.12 -28.93 -8.28
C ASP A 182 7.77 -28.30 -8.65
N ASN A 183 7.44 -27.15 -8.10
CA ASN A 183 6.29 -26.37 -8.50
C ASN A 183 6.56 -25.71 -9.85
N THR A 184 5.76 -26.04 -10.84
CA THR A 184 5.95 -25.56 -12.24
C THR A 184 4.98 -24.47 -12.65
N SER A 185 3.98 -24.14 -11.80
CA SER A 185 3.01 -23.08 -12.10
C SER A 185 3.61 -21.70 -11.89
N ILE A 186 3.33 -20.80 -12.82
CA ILE A 186 3.63 -19.38 -12.71
C ILE A 186 2.37 -18.54 -12.94
N GLU A 187 1.20 -19.11 -12.66
CA GLU A 187 -0.09 -18.41 -12.87
C GLU A 187 -0.22 -17.19 -11.97
N ASP A 188 0.29 -17.27 -10.76
CA ASP A 188 0.30 -16.17 -9.79
C ASP A 188 1.35 -15.10 -10.10
N LEU A 189 2.16 -15.26 -11.16
CA LEU A 189 3.15 -14.28 -11.57
C LEU A 189 2.58 -13.26 -12.55
N THR A 190 2.52 -12.01 -12.14
CA THR A 190 2.32 -10.86 -13.02
C THR A 190 3.65 -10.42 -13.64
N CYS A 191 3.81 -10.64 -14.94
CA CYS A 191 4.98 -10.19 -15.71
C CYS A 191 4.62 -10.03 -17.19
N PRO A 192 4.80 -8.85 -17.76
CA PRO A 192 5.29 -7.61 -17.16
C PRO A 192 4.31 -7.02 -16.12
N ILE A 193 4.86 -6.29 -15.12
CA ILE A 193 4.06 -5.49 -14.19
C ILE A 193 3.54 -4.22 -14.85
N GLY A 194 2.42 -3.71 -14.33
CA GLY A 194 1.77 -2.50 -14.83
C GLY A 194 0.90 -2.76 -16.08
N SER A 195 0.56 -1.71 -16.81
CA SER A 195 -0.38 -1.80 -17.93
C SER A 195 0.24 -2.40 -19.19
N GLU A 196 -0.35 -3.46 -19.72
CA GLU A 196 0.02 -4.01 -21.04
C GLU A 196 -0.29 -3.04 -22.21
N ARG A 197 -1.21 -2.09 -22.01
CA ARG A 197 -1.64 -1.13 -23.04
C ARG A 197 -0.74 0.10 -23.11
N ASN A 198 0.01 0.39 -22.04
CA ASN A 198 0.85 1.56 -21.99
C ASN A 198 2.31 1.17 -22.26
N HIS A 199 2.90 1.80 -23.27
CA HIS A 199 4.28 1.59 -23.66
C HIS A 199 5.24 2.66 -23.12
N ASP A 200 4.76 3.57 -22.26
CA ASP A 200 5.56 4.60 -21.63
C ASP A 200 6.50 3.98 -20.59
N LYS A 201 7.81 4.15 -20.82
CA LYS A 201 8.86 3.58 -19.99
C LYS A 201 9.37 4.52 -18.90
N ARG A 202 8.73 5.69 -18.73
CA ARG A 202 9.10 6.60 -17.64
C ARG A 202 8.84 5.95 -16.29
N PRO A 203 9.80 5.98 -15.35
CA PRO A 203 9.69 5.31 -14.05
C PRO A 203 8.41 5.66 -13.27
N SER A 204 8.02 6.93 -13.25
CA SER A 204 6.81 7.39 -12.57
C SER A 204 5.53 6.85 -13.19
N VAL A 205 5.49 6.68 -14.53
CA VAL A 205 4.32 6.13 -15.23
C VAL A 205 4.19 4.64 -14.96
N ILE A 206 5.29 3.88 -15.05
CA ILE A 206 5.30 2.46 -14.68
C ILE A 206 4.84 2.30 -13.22
N ALA A 207 5.40 3.09 -12.31
CA ALA A 207 5.05 3.05 -10.90
C ALA A 207 3.55 3.31 -10.66
N SER A 208 2.92 4.24 -11.39
CA SER A 208 1.50 4.54 -11.24
C SER A 208 0.61 3.35 -11.60
N PHE A 209 0.91 2.66 -12.69
CA PHE A 209 0.14 1.46 -13.07
C PHE A 209 0.35 0.30 -12.10
N VAL A 210 1.60 0.06 -11.67
CA VAL A 210 1.91 -1.00 -10.70
C VAL A 210 1.28 -0.70 -9.33
N THR A 211 1.31 0.57 -8.90
CA THR A 211 0.66 0.99 -7.65
C THR A 211 -0.84 0.73 -7.70
N ALA A 212 -1.51 1.11 -8.79
CA ALA A 212 -2.95 0.87 -8.95
C ALA A 212 -3.27 -0.64 -8.96
N GLU A 213 -2.50 -1.44 -9.68
CA GLU A 213 -2.65 -2.90 -9.75
C GLU A 213 -2.52 -3.55 -8.37
N VAL A 214 -1.49 -3.20 -7.61
CA VAL A 214 -1.24 -3.75 -6.27
C VAL A 214 -2.30 -3.30 -5.26
N ILE A 215 -2.68 -2.02 -5.27
CA ILE A 215 -3.68 -1.50 -4.33
C ILE A 215 -5.05 -2.09 -4.60
N ASP A 216 -5.46 -2.25 -5.84
CA ASP A 216 -6.74 -2.88 -6.19
C ASP A 216 -6.83 -4.29 -5.57
N LEU A 217 -5.80 -5.11 -5.71
CA LEU A 217 -5.76 -6.45 -5.12
C LEU A 217 -5.75 -6.44 -3.59
N LEU A 218 -4.96 -5.58 -2.96
CA LEU A 218 -4.81 -5.56 -1.51
C LEU A 218 -6.04 -4.98 -0.79
N THR A 219 -6.78 -4.06 -1.41
CA THR A 219 -7.94 -3.39 -0.79
C THR A 219 -9.26 -4.06 -1.12
N SER A 220 -9.39 -4.79 -2.22
CA SER A 220 -10.59 -5.53 -2.58
C SER A 220 -10.94 -6.59 -1.53
N ASN A 221 -9.96 -7.22 -0.92
CA ASN A 221 -10.14 -8.23 0.13
C ASN A 221 -10.54 -7.63 1.49
N ILE A 222 -10.22 -6.37 1.76
CA ILE A 222 -10.59 -5.69 3.01
C ILE A 222 -12.10 -5.40 3.05
N ASN A 223 -12.71 -5.12 1.91
CA ASN A 223 -14.13 -4.80 1.80
C ASN A 223 -15.05 -6.04 1.84
N SER A 224 -14.51 -7.23 1.56
CA SER A 224 -15.30 -8.47 1.64
C SER A 224 -15.49 -8.98 3.08
N SER A 225 -14.68 -8.55 4.04
CA SER A 225 -14.76 -8.92 5.46
C SER A 225 -15.48 -7.87 6.34
N LYS A 226 -15.76 -6.68 5.82
CA LYS A 226 -16.59 -5.67 6.49
C LYS A 226 -17.86 -5.46 5.68
N LYS A 227 -18.80 -6.42 5.74
CA LYS A 227 -20.22 -6.08 5.56
C LYS A 227 -20.55 -5.15 6.72
N TYR A 228 -20.88 -3.92 6.39
CA TYR A 228 -21.46 -2.98 7.33
C TYR A 228 -22.83 -3.58 7.76
N ASP A 229 -22.90 -4.10 8.98
CA ASP A 229 -24.14 -4.27 9.73
C ASP A 229 -24.58 -2.90 10.24
#